data_8f6ada09583c751664a3389b1714cc3e
#
_entry.id   8f6ada09583c751664a3389b1714cc3e
#
_cell.length_a   1.000
_cell.length_b   1.000
_cell.length_c   1.000
_cell.angle_alpha   90.00
_cell.angle_beta   90.00
_cell.angle_gamma   90.00
#
_symmetry.space_group_name_H-M   'P 1'
#
loop_
_entity.id
_entity.type
_entity.pdbx_description
1 polymer ?
#
loop_
_entity_poly.entity_id
_entity_poly.type
_entity_poly.pdbx_seq_one_letter_code
_entity_poly.pdbx_strand_id
1 'polypeptide(L)'
;MEKKFSEDIAKMFEVTDEELRRGMEDFMEEMARGLDDPATSTLYMEPCYVALPSGKERGKALALDFGGTNVRASLVELAEDGLHVVRQVARPLRKAGAYDVTTKDTSRGELFDFLAELVASVFAGEDAALPLGHTFSYGTHQEKLRDARLIVWSKEIAVPGVEGEMVNALLEEALRRKGLAVTPTAILNDTVAVLLAAAFRAPGTAIGTIYATGFNSCYLETFGGERPPMVYNIESGSYGHFPQNDYDKALDAESAKPGAQKLEKMISGRYLGELLGRIVRDGDHLAELPAYTGEDVSRLANQGTKAEQRIARALIRRSARLAAMTLAAVLRHRADDDHLSAIPPQPLAIDGSVFEHMPGVEQEMRLALEKLLSPSEAAGLAFTLEKDASGTGAAIAAILGNR
;
A
#
# COMPACT_ATOMS: atom_id res chain seq x y z
N MET A 1 -23.58 23.69 -9.65
CA MET A 1 -23.37 22.58 -10.65
C MET A 1 -24.69 22.08 -11.18
N GLU A 2 -24.88 22.04 -12.52
CA GLU A 2 -26.13 21.65 -13.17
C GLU A 2 -26.37 20.13 -13.13
N LYS A 3 -27.66 19.73 -13.13
CA LYS A 3 -28.06 18.30 -13.12
C LYS A 3 -27.49 17.55 -14.31
N LYS A 4 -27.61 18.09 -15.53
CA LYS A 4 -27.12 17.48 -16.76
C LYS A 4 -25.61 17.25 -16.73
N PHE A 5 -24.83 18.25 -16.32
CA PHE A 5 -23.39 18.12 -16.16
C PHE A 5 -23.02 16.95 -15.24
N SER A 6 -23.67 16.84 -14.07
CA SER A 6 -23.37 15.75 -13.14
C SER A 6 -23.75 14.36 -13.66
N GLU A 7 -24.74 14.26 -14.55
CA GLU A 7 -25.14 13.01 -15.23
C GLU A 7 -24.09 12.61 -16.29
N ASP A 8 -23.61 13.58 -17.07
CA ASP A 8 -22.58 13.35 -18.10
C ASP A 8 -21.24 12.95 -17.44
N ILE A 9 -20.86 13.61 -16.36
CA ILE A 9 -19.68 13.24 -15.57
C ILE A 9 -19.81 11.82 -15.02
N ALA A 10 -20.95 11.47 -14.40
CA ALA A 10 -21.12 10.13 -13.83
C ALA A 10 -20.96 9.03 -14.89
N LYS A 11 -21.45 9.27 -16.12
CA LYS A 11 -21.23 8.36 -17.26
C LYS A 11 -19.76 8.25 -17.67
N MET A 12 -19.03 9.37 -17.68
CA MET A 12 -17.60 9.39 -18.05
C MET A 12 -16.74 8.58 -17.09
N PHE A 13 -17.17 8.43 -15.82
CA PHE A 13 -16.52 7.64 -14.79
C PHE A 13 -17.11 6.23 -14.64
N GLU A 14 -18.05 5.84 -15.50
CA GLU A 14 -18.57 4.48 -15.50
C GLU A 14 -17.57 3.52 -16.16
N VAL A 15 -17.37 2.37 -15.53
CA VAL A 15 -16.54 1.27 -16.06
C VAL A 15 -17.45 0.08 -16.27
N THR A 16 -17.47 -0.45 -17.48
CA THR A 16 -18.29 -1.59 -17.87
C THR A 16 -17.68 -2.91 -17.36
N ASP A 17 -18.50 -3.95 -17.27
CA ASP A 17 -18.03 -5.29 -16.88
C ASP A 17 -17.05 -5.87 -17.93
N GLU A 18 -17.19 -5.49 -19.20
CA GLU A 18 -16.29 -5.89 -20.28
C GLU A 18 -14.92 -5.21 -20.14
N GLU A 19 -14.87 -3.92 -19.83
CA GLU A 19 -13.62 -3.19 -19.57
C GLU A 19 -12.89 -3.75 -18.36
N LEU A 20 -13.63 -4.14 -17.30
CA LEU A 20 -13.03 -4.78 -16.14
C LEU A 20 -12.42 -6.13 -16.48
N ARG A 21 -13.10 -6.98 -17.29
CA ARG A 21 -12.53 -8.28 -17.69
C ARG A 21 -11.27 -8.12 -18.53
N ARG A 22 -11.28 -7.23 -19.52
CA ARG A 22 -10.10 -6.93 -20.32
C ARG A 22 -8.95 -6.38 -19.46
N GLY A 23 -9.26 -5.48 -18.53
CA GLY A 23 -8.27 -4.94 -17.60
C GLY A 23 -7.70 -6.00 -16.66
N MET A 24 -8.52 -6.96 -16.19
CA MET A 24 -8.07 -8.09 -15.40
C MET A 24 -7.11 -8.99 -16.19
N GLU A 25 -7.48 -9.34 -17.43
CA GLU A 25 -6.65 -10.17 -18.31
C GLU A 25 -5.32 -9.50 -18.64
N ASP A 26 -5.35 -8.22 -19.02
CA ASP A 26 -4.12 -7.44 -19.30
C ASP A 26 -3.25 -7.26 -18.02
N PHE A 27 -3.87 -7.06 -16.86
CA PHE A 27 -3.13 -6.99 -15.59
C PHE A 27 -2.40 -8.31 -15.28
N MET A 28 -3.04 -9.47 -15.53
CA MET A 28 -2.41 -10.79 -15.38
C MET A 28 -1.22 -10.96 -16.34
N GLU A 29 -1.36 -10.51 -17.60
CA GLU A 29 -0.26 -10.52 -18.57
C GLU A 29 0.89 -9.62 -18.12
N GLU A 30 0.59 -8.44 -17.57
CA GLU A 30 1.59 -7.54 -16.98
C GLU A 30 2.32 -8.18 -15.79
N MET A 31 1.59 -8.90 -14.92
CA MET A 31 2.21 -9.66 -13.82
C MET A 31 3.16 -10.73 -14.36
N ALA A 32 2.73 -11.53 -15.33
CA ALA A 32 3.56 -12.58 -15.93
C ALA A 32 4.82 -11.99 -16.61
N ARG A 33 4.68 -10.89 -17.36
CA ARG A 33 5.82 -10.17 -17.93
C ARG A 33 6.78 -9.66 -16.86
N GLY A 34 6.27 -9.04 -15.82
CA GLY A 34 7.09 -8.50 -14.72
C GLY A 34 7.80 -9.56 -13.89
N LEU A 35 7.25 -10.77 -13.79
CA LEU A 35 7.93 -11.92 -13.16
C LEU A 35 9.08 -12.48 -14.03
N ASP A 36 8.96 -12.40 -15.36
CA ASP A 36 9.98 -12.83 -16.31
C ASP A 36 11.08 -11.76 -16.46
N ASP A 37 10.70 -10.53 -16.79
CA ASP A 37 11.59 -9.39 -16.90
C ASP A 37 10.86 -8.09 -16.47
N PRO A 38 11.14 -7.53 -15.27
CA PRO A 38 10.52 -6.30 -14.79
C PRO A 38 10.61 -5.11 -15.74
N ALA A 39 11.62 -5.06 -16.60
CA ALA A 39 11.78 -3.97 -17.57
C ALA A 39 10.73 -4.00 -18.71
N THR A 40 10.03 -5.10 -18.88
CA THR A 40 9.01 -5.29 -19.93
C THR A 40 7.58 -5.06 -19.45
N SER A 41 7.38 -4.78 -18.16
CA SER A 41 6.08 -4.56 -17.55
C SER A 41 5.95 -3.15 -16.96
N THR A 42 4.72 -2.67 -16.85
CA THR A 42 4.38 -1.48 -16.06
C THR A 42 4.32 -1.78 -14.55
N LEU A 43 4.24 -3.06 -14.17
CA LEU A 43 4.28 -3.53 -12.78
C LEU A 43 5.73 -3.84 -12.39
N TYR A 44 6.13 -3.44 -11.18
CA TYR A 44 7.53 -3.60 -10.74
C TYR A 44 7.86 -5.03 -10.31
N MET A 45 6.89 -5.77 -9.76
CA MET A 45 7.03 -7.16 -9.33
C MET A 45 8.30 -7.41 -8.49
N GLU A 46 8.48 -6.59 -7.44
CA GLU A 46 9.68 -6.63 -6.58
C GLU A 46 9.64 -7.82 -5.60
N PRO A 47 10.62 -8.73 -5.61
CA PRO A 47 10.71 -9.82 -4.65
C PRO A 47 11.04 -9.29 -3.25
N CYS A 48 10.35 -9.79 -2.20
CA CYS A 48 10.47 -9.27 -0.84
C CYS A 48 11.27 -10.17 0.13
N TYR A 49 11.72 -11.33 -0.34
CA TYR A 49 12.58 -12.29 0.39
C TYR A 49 12.05 -12.68 1.78
N VAL A 50 10.76 -12.62 2.01
CA VAL A 50 10.09 -12.99 3.25
C VAL A 50 9.16 -14.17 3.02
N ALA A 51 9.17 -15.12 3.97
CA ALA A 51 8.19 -16.19 4.03
C ALA A 51 6.92 -15.72 4.77
N LEU A 52 5.78 -16.32 4.45
CA LEU A 52 4.59 -16.10 5.26
C LEU A 52 4.76 -16.70 6.66
N PRO A 53 4.22 -16.04 7.69
CA PRO A 53 4.23 -16.58 9.04
C PRO A 53 3.30 -17.79 9.16
N SER A 54 3.65 -18.67 10.08
CA SER A 54 2.85 -19.87 10.38
C SER A 54 1.75 -19.64 11.43
N GLY A 55 1.71 -18.44 12.04
CA GLY A 55 0.88 -18.13 13.21
C GLY A 55 1.45 -18.65 14.53
N LYS A 56 2.60 -19.34 14.49
CA LYS A 56 3.27 -19.92 15.66
C LYS A 56 4.52 -19.17 16.10
N GLU A 57 4.86 -18.09 15.41
CA GLU A 57 5.97 -17.22 15.76
C GLU A 57 5.76 -16.64 17.16
N ARG A 58 6.81 -16.61 17.97
CA ARG A 58 6.80 -16.11 19.35
C ARG A 58 8.02 -15.25 19.61
N GLY A 59 7.89 -14.31 20.52
CA GLY A 59 8.95 -13.45 20.98
C GLY A 59 8.63 -11.97 20.84
N LYS A 60 9.59 -11.14 21.25
CA LYS A 60 9.49 -9.67 21.12
C LYS A 60 10.33 -9.20 19.94
N ALA A 61 9.83 -8.19 19.27
CA ALA A 61 10.54 -7.47 18.22
C ALA A 61 10.19 -5.98 18.26
N LEU A 62 11.08 -5.18 17.74
CA LEU A 62 10.82 -3.78 17.44
C LEU A 62 10.33 -3.63 16.01
N ALA A 63 9.48 -2.66 15.80
CA ALA A 63 9.03 -2.24 14.48
C ALA A 63 9.27 -0.74 14.32
N LEU A 64 9.78 -0.35 13.16
CA LEU A 64 9.90 1.03 12.73
C LEU A 64 9.08 1.19 11.45
N ASP A 65 8.03 1.99 11.49
CA ASP A 65 7.22 2.34 10.33
C ASP A 65 7.59 3.76 9.87
N PHE A 66 8.32 3.83 8.77
CA PHE A 66 8.78 5.09 8.19
C PHE A 66 7.91 5.47 6.98
N GLY A 67 6.82 6.17 7.29
CA GLY A 67 5.91 6.71 6.29
C GLY A 67 6.34 8.08 5.74
N GLY A 68 5.45 8.72 4.98
CA GLY A 68 5.76 10.02 4.35
C GLY A 68 5.61 11.25 5.26
N THR A 69 4.80 11.16 6.32
CA THR A 69 4.48 12.30 7.20
C THR A 69 4.92 12.06 8.64
N ASN A 70 4.76 10.83 9.10
CA ASN A 70 5.08 10.41 10.46
C ASN A 70 5.98 9.17 10.41
N VAL A 71 6.76 9.03 11.47
CA VAL A 71 7.47 7.79 11.81
C VAL A 71 6.89 7.25 13.10
N ARG A 72 6.72 5.93 13.15
CA ARG A 72 6.21 5.22 14.33
C ARG A 72 7.18 4.12 14.70
N ALA A 73 7.55 4.04 15.98
CA ALA A 73 8.26 2.91 16.55
C ALA A 73 7.35 2.16 17.52
N SER A 74 7.42 0.83 17.50
CA SER A 74 6.63 -0.03 18.36
C SER A 74 7.47 -1.16 18.92
N LEU A 75 7.23 -1.54 20.16
CA LEU A 75 7.63 -2.82 20.74
C LEU A 75 6.44 -3.75 20.66
N VAL A 76 6.60 -4.87 19.97
CA VAL A 76 5.54 -5.84 19.71
C VAL A 76 5.94 -7.19 20.31
N GLU A 77 5.00 -7.85 20.94
CA GLU A 77 5.15 -9.21 21.47
C GLU A 77 4.21 -10.17 20.74
N LEU A 78 4.75 -11.23 20.19
CA LEU A 78 4.01 -12.36 19.64
C LEU A 78 3.93 -13.44 20.74
N ALA A 79 2.72 -13.59 21.33
CA ALA A 79 2.43 -14.51 22.41
C ALA A 79 1.47 -15.64 21.97
N GLU A 80 1.17 -16.58 22.86
CA GLU A 80 0.24 -17.68 22.53
C GLU A 80 -1.19 -17.22 22.25
N ASP A 81 -1.59 -16.15 22.93
CA ASP A 81 -2.92 -15.54 22.79
C ASP A 81 -3.00 -14.49 21.67
N GLY A 82 -1.90 -14.27 20.94
CA GLY A 82 -1.89 -13.38 19.79
C GLY A 82 -0.74 -12.37 19.76
N LEU A 83 -1.00 -11.27 19.09
CA LEU A 83 -0.06 -10.20 18.85
C LEU A 83 -0.42 -8.97 19.70
N HIS A 84 0.54 -8.46 20.47
CA HIS A 84 0.34 -7.34 21.38
C HIS A 84 1.34 -6.21 21.11
N VAL A 85 0.82 -5.00 20.92
CA VAL A 85 1.64 -3.78 20.91
C VAL A 85 1.87 -3.36 22.36
N VAL A 86 3.08 -3.64 22.87
CA VAL A 86 3.47 -3.38 24.27
C VAL A 86 3.70 -1.88 24.50
N ARG A 87 4.42 -1.23 23.58
CA ARG A 87 4.71 0.21 23.59
C ARG A 87 4.70 0.73 22.16
N GLN A 88 4.27 1.98 22.00
CA GLN A 88 4.28 2.64 20.70
C GLN A 88 4.51 4.14 20.88
N VAL A 89 5.34 4.74 20.03
CA VAL A 89 5.56 6.17 19.96
C VAL A 89 5.56 6.58 18.48
N ALA A 90 4.89 7.68 18.17
CA ALA A 90 4.89 8.27 16.85
C ALA A 90 5.41 9.72 16.92
N ARG A 91 6.16 10.15 15.90
CA ARG A 91 6.59 11.53 15.73
C ARG A 91 6.39 11.96 14.29
N PRO A 92 5.91 13.20 14.03
CA PRO A 92 5.93 13.77 12.70
C PRO A 92 7.37 13.98 12.24
N LEU A 93 7.63 13.84 10.94
CA LEU A 93 8.94 14.12 10.33
C LEU A 93 9.25 15.62 10.33
N ARG A 94 8.22 16.45 10.42
CA ARG A 94 8.33 17.92 10.53
C ARG A 94 7.37 18.45 11.58
N LYS A 95 7.84 19.43 12.36
CA LYS A 95 7.04 20.15 13.35
C LYS A 95 7.34 21.62 13.24
N ALA A 96 6.34 22.39 12.82
CA ALA A 96 6.49 23.83 12.59
C ALA A 96 7.11 24.54 13.80
N GLY A 97 8.15 25.35 13.54
CA GLY A 97 8.88 26.10 14.57
C GLY A 97 9.81 25.26 15.47
N ALA A 98 9.95 23.95 15.21
CA ALA A 98 10.80 23.07 16.01
C ALA A 98 11.84 22.31 15.17
N TYR A 99 11.42 21.52 14.18
CA TYR A 99 12.32 20.75 13.32
C TYR A 99 11.64 20.31 12.03
N ASP A 100 12.46 20.03 11.00
CA ASP A 100 12.08 19.34 9.77
C ASP A 100 13.26 18.44 9.36
N VAL A 101 13.08 17.12 9.45
CA VAL A 101 14.11 16.12 9.11
C VAL A 101 13.98 15.60 7.68
N THR A 102 13.18 16.26 6.83
CA THR A 102 12.90 15.82 5.46
C THR A 102 13.63 16.63 4.39
N THR A 103 14.27 17.73 4.78
CA THR A 103 14.80 18.73 3.85
C THR A 103 16.18 18.35 3.30
N LYS A 104 16.59 19.03 2.23
CA LYS A 104 17.95 18.94 1.67
C LYS A 104 19.05 19.44 2.62
N ASP A 105 18.68 20.21 3.64
CA ASP A 105 19.62 20.75 4.62
C ASP A 105 19.83 19.78 5.81
N THR A 106 19.01 18.74 5.92
CA THR A 106 19.15 17.66 6.89
C THR A 106 20.19 16.65 6.38
N SER A 107 21.20 16.36 7.17
CA SER A 107 22.16 15.30 6.85
C SER A 107 21.53 13.89 7.04
N ARG A 108 22.06 12.89 6.33
CA ARG A 108 21.65 11.50 6.56
C ARG A 108 21.84 11.04 8.00
N GLY A 109 22.87 11.54 8.68
CA GLY A 109 23.13 11.23 10.08
C GLY A 109 22.02 11.74 11.00
N GLU A 110 21.59 12.99 10.82
CA GLU A 110 20.47 13.57 11.58
C GLU A 110 19.16 12.82 11.37
N LEU A 111 18.83 12.43 10.12
CA LEU A 111 17.63 11.63 9.85
C LEU A 111 17.68 10.28 10.58
N PHE A 112 18.78 9.52 10.43
CA PHE A 112 18.87 8.19 11.06
C PHE A 112 19.04 8.26 12.57
N ASP A 113 19.66 9.30 13.12
CA ASP A 113 19.70 9.53 14.56
C ASP A 113 18.33 9.88 15.14
N PHE A 114 17.49 10.62 14.40
CA PHE A 114 16.08 10.85 14.73
C PHE A 114 15.28 9.54 14.78
N LEU A 115 15.47 8.64 13.80
CA LEU A 115 14.85 7.31 13.79
C LEU A 115 15.32 6.46 14.96
N ALA A 116 16.62 6.45 15.24
CA ALA A 116 17.21 5.69 16.36
C ALA A 116 16.74 6.21 17.73
N GLU A 117 16.48 7.53 17.88
CA GLU A 117 15.88 8.08 19.11
C GLU A 117 14.46 7.58 19.34
N LEU A 118 13.67 7.46 18.26
CA LEU A 118 12.32 6.93 18.36
C LEU A 118 12.34 5.46 18.78
N VAL A 119 13.24 4.66 18.17
CA VAL A 119 13.46 3.26 18.57
C VAL A 119 13.91 3.16 20.03
N ALA A 120 14.85 4.01 20.48
CA ALA A 120 15.30 4.04 21.86
C ALA A 120 14.16 4.24 22.87
N SER A 121 13.17 5.08 22.52
CA SER A 121 12.06 5.39 23.40
C SER A 121 11.13 4.19 23.66
N VAL A 122 11.02 3.26 22.73
CA VAL A 122 10.21 2.02 22.87
C VAL A 122 11.05 0.82 23.36
N PHE A 123 12.37 0.84 23.13
CA PHE A 123 13.32 -0.17 23.61
C PHE A 123 13.62 -0.02 25.11
N ALA A 124 13.44 1.16 25.70
CA ALA A 124 13.76 1.45 27.09
C ALA A 124 13.13 0.43 28.05
N GLY A 125 13.97 -0.16 28.94
CA GLY A 125 13.55 -1.18 29.91
C GLY A 125 13.56 -2.62 29.37
N GLU A 126 14.07 -2.87 28.17
CA GLU A 126 14.35 -4.22 27.68
C GLU A 126 15.81 -4.57 27.96
N ASP A 127 16.03 -5.75 28.58
CA ASP A 127 17.36 -6.23 28.97
C ASP A 127 18.02 -7.11 27.89
N ALA A 128 17.24 -7.62 26.94
CA ALA A 128 17.70 -8.47 25.86
C ALA A 128 17.88 -7.72 24.55
N ALA A 129 18.81 -8.17 23.71
CA ALA A 129 18.90 -7.71 22.32
C ALA A 129 17.64 -8.08 21.54
N LEU A 130 17.10 -7.13 20.76
CA LEU A 130 15.88 -7.34 19.99
C LEU A 130 16.12 -7.16 18.50
N PRO A 131 15.45 -8.00 17.66
CA PRO A 131 15.39 -7.77 16.23
C PRO A 131 14.47 -6.59 15.93
N LEU A 132 14.74 -5.87 14.83
CA LEU A 132 13.93 -4.78 14.34
C LEU A 132 13.50 -5.03 12.90
N GLY A 133 12.20 -4.87 12.62
CA GLY A 133 11.63 -4.79 11.29
C GLY A 133 11.35 -3.35 10.90
N HIS A 134 11.66 -3.01 9.67
CA HIS A 134 11.52 -1.66 9.15
C HIS A 134 10.52 -1.66 7.99
N THR A 135 9.34 -1.06 8.19
CA THR A 135 8.44 -0.74 7.08
C THR A 135 8.91 0.55 6.44
N PHE A 136 9.26 0.45 5.17
CA PHE A 136 9.89 1.52 4.40
C PHE A 136 9.21 1.65 3.03
N SER A 137 8.22 2.55 2.95
CA SER A 137 7.35 2.70 1.78
C SER A 137 7.89 3.72 0.78
N TYR A 138 9.09 3.46 0.25
CA TYR A 138 9.77 4.27 -0.77
C TYR A 138 10.30 3.35 -1.86
N GLY A 139 10.68 3.90 -3.00
CA GLY A 139 11.28 3.14 -4.10
C GLY A 139 12.64 2.55 -3.71
N THR A 140 12.68 1.24 -3.52
CA THR A 140 13.89 0.50 -3.15
C THR A 140 14.15 -0.64 -4.10
N HIS A 141 15.39 -1.10 -4.12
CA HIS A 141 15.77 -2.39 -4.69
C HIS A 141 16.25 -3.31 -3.57
N GLN A 142 15.67 -4.49 -3.50
CA GLN A 142 15.89 -5.46 -2.44
C GLN A 142 16.53 -6.75 -3.00
N GLU A 143 17.60 -7.24 -2.36
CA GLU A 143 18.25 -8.51 -2.70
C GLU A 143 18.12 -9.56 -1.60
N LYS A 144 17.68 -9.15 -0.42
CA LYS A 144 17.48 -9.99 0.77
C LYS A 144 16.55 -9.30 1.78
N LEU A 145 15.94 -10.06 2.66
CA LEU A 145 15.02 -9.54 3.67
C LEU A 145 15.63 -8.46 4.58
N ARG A 146 16.91 -8.62 4.92
CA ARG A 146 17.56 -7.77 5.93
C ARG A 146 17.71 -6.33 5.50
N ASP A 147 17.91 -6.05 4.21
CA ASP A 147 18.25 -4.71 3.74
C ASP A 147 17.75 -4.43 2.32
N ALA A 148 17.58 -3.16 2.01
CA ALA A 148 17.21 -2.66 0.71
C ALA A 148 17.96 -1.37 0.37
N ARG A 149 18.29 -1.19 -0.90
CA ARG A 149 18.92 0.02 -1.43
C ARG A 149 17.84 1.03 -1.81
N LEU A 150 17.91 2.24 -1.26
CA LEU A 150 17.01 3.32 -1.69
C LEU A 150 17.37 3.75 -3.12
N ILE A 151 16.40 3.70 -4.04
CA ILE A 151 16.59 4.16 -5.43
C ILE A 151 16.36 5.67 -5.49
N VAL A 152 15.23 6.13 -4.99
CA VAL A 152 14.82 7.54 -5.05
C VAL A 152 13.86 7.88 -3.92
N TRP A 153 14.04 9.06 -3.35
CA TRP A 153 13.08 9.62 -2.41
C TRP A 153 11.75 9.97 -3.08
N SER A 154 10.68 9.84 -2.34
CA SER A 154 9.32 10.27 -2.67
C SER A 154 8.68 10.96 -1.46
N LYS A 155 7.42 11.35 -1.55
CA LYS A 155 6.64 11.89 -0.42
C LYS A 155 7.29 13.13 0.24
N GLU A 156 7.88 14.02 -0.58
CA GLU A 156 8.50 15.29 -0.15
C GLU A 156 9.74 15.15 0.76
N ILE A 157 10.40 14.00 0.75
CA ILE A 157 11.70 13.83 1.41
C ILE A 157 12.81 14.13 0.40
N ALA A 158 13.83 14.87 0.85
CA ALA A 158 14.94 15.31 0.02
C ALA A 158 16.30 15.24 0.73
N VAL A 159 16.44 14.35 1.71
CA VAL A 159 17.66 14.19 2.52
C VAL A 159 18.79 13.62 1.67
N PRO A 160 19.92 14.35 1.51
CA PRO A 160 21.02 13.91 0.65
C PRO A 160 21.81 12.74 1.25
N GLY A 161 22.47 11.95 0.39
CA GLY A 161 23.41 10.91 0.78
C GLY A 161 22.74 9.65 1.34
N VAL A 162 21.44 9.42 1.05
CA VAL A 162 20.71 8.19 1.37
C VAL A 162 20.38 7.41 0.10
N GLU A 163 20.07 8.10 -0.99
CA GLU A 163 19.87 7.44 -2.28
C GLU A 163 21.12 6.68 -2.72
N GLY A 164 20.93 5.45 -3.16
CA GLY A 164 22.01 4.52 -3.49
C GLY A 164 22.60 3.75 -2.30
N GLU A 165 22.20 4.07 -1.06
CA GLU A 165 22.69 3.40 0.15
C GLU A 165 21.75 2.31 0.65
N MET A 166 22.29 1.40 1.46
CA MET A 166 21.54 0.35 2.15
C MET A 166 20.87 0.93 3.40
N VAL A 167 19.55 0.99 3.40
CA VAL A 167 18.76 1.73 4.40
C VAL A 167 18.94 1.18 5.81
N ASN A 168 18.85 -0.14 5.97
CA ASN A 168 19.00 -0.76 7.29
C ASN A 168 20.45 -0.72 7.79
N ALA A 169 21.45 -0.68 6.93
CA ALA A 169 22.83 -0.45 7.34
C ALA A 169 23.02 0.93 7.97
N LEU A 170 22.43 1.98 7.39
CA LEU A 170 22.43 3.34 7.96
C LEU A 170 21.70 3.40 9.31
N LEU A 171 20.58 2.71 9.42
CA LEU A 171 19.83 2.61 10.67
C LEU A 171 20.63 1.87 11.76
N GLU A 172 21.27 0.75 11.42
CA GLU A 172 22.10 -0.03 12.34
C GLU A 172 23.28 0.79 12.89
N GLU A 173 23.92 1.60 12.04
CA GLU A 173 24.97 2.52 12.49
C GLU A 173 24.44 3.54 13.51
N ALA A 174 23.26 4.12 13.28
CA ALA A 174 22.65 5.08 14.20
C ALA A 174 22.27 4.42 15.54
N LEU A 175 21.67 3.22 15.50
CA LEU A 175 21.33 2.44 16.70
C LEU A 175 22.58 2.12 17.52
N ARG A 176 23.67 1.71 16.85
CA ARG A 176 24.97 1.43 17.50
C ARG A 176 25.59 2.69 18.12
N ARG A 177 25.53 3.85 17.45
CA ARG A 177 26.00 5.13 18.03
C ARG A 177 25.29 5.47 19.33
N LYS A 178 24.01 5.09 19.45
CA LYS A 178 23.20 5.27 20.67
C LYS A 178 23.37 4.16 21.70
N GLY A 179 24.19 3.14 21.42
CA GLY A 179 24.45 2.04 22.35
C GLY A 179 23.26 1.09 22.52
N LEU A 180 22.36 1.02 21.54
CA LEU A 180 21.18 0.16 21.59
C LEU A 180 21.51 -1.26 21.12
N ALA A 181 21.10 -2.27 21.88
CA ALA A 181 21.21 -3.68 21.51
C ALA A 181 20.04 -4.08 20.58
N VAL A 182 19.96 -3.42 19.42
CA VAL A 182 18.90 -3.60 18.42
C VAL A 182 19.52 -3.85 17.06
N THR A 183 19.06 -4.92 16.40
CA THR A 183 19.56 -5.32 15.08
C THR A 183 18.44 -5.27 14.05
N PRO A 184 18.53 -4.44 12.99
CA PRO A 184 17.63 -4.53 11.85
C PRO A 184 17.78 -5.87 11.15
N THR A 185 16.72 -6.67 11.09
CA THR A 185 16.69 -8.01 10.49
C THR A 185 15.77 -8.11 9.28
N ALA A 186 14.86 -7.13 9.11
CA ALA A 186 13.95 -7.06 7.97
C ALA A 186 13.70 -5.62 7.55
N ILE A 187 13.52 -5.42 6.24
CA ILE A 187 12.95 -4.22 5.64
C ILE A 187 11.90 -4.63 4.62
N LEU A 188 10.77 -3.95 4.57
CA LEU A 188 9.64 -4.34 3.71
C LEU A 188 8.76 -3.14 3.35
N ASN A 189 8.00 -3.30 2.26
CA ASN A 189 6.95 -2.37 1.89
C ASN A 189 5.72 -2.51 2.83
N ASP A 190 4.89 -1.48 2.93
CA ASP A 190 3.67 -1.46 3.75
C ASP A 190 2.66 -2.54 3.36
N THR A 191 2.47 -2.83 2.07
CA THR A 191 1.58 -3.93 1.61
C THR A 191 2.05 -5.28 2.14
N VAL A 192 3.36 -5.51 2.17
CA VAL A 192 3.96 -6.74 2.69
C VAL A 192 3.73 -6.85 4.20
N ALA A 193 3.84 -5.74 4.92
CA ALA A 193 3.51 -5.71 6.34
C ALA A 193 2.03 -6.06 6.59
N VAL A 194 1.09 -5.54 5.77
CA VAL A 194 -0.33 -5.92 5.82
C VAL A 194 -0.50 -7.42 5.62
N LEU A 195 0.13 -7.98 4.59
CA LEU A 195 0.07 -9.42 4.31
C LEU A 195 0.58 -10.26 5.49
N LEU A 196 1.73 -9.91 6.05
CA LEU A 196 2.32 -10.67 7.16
C LEU A 196 1.46 -10.60 8.43
N ALA A 197 0.92 -9.42 8.75
CA ALA A 197 0.03 -9.24 9.89
C ALA A 197 -1.25 -10.08 9.75
N ALA A 198 -1.86 -10.07 8.56
CA ALA A 198 -3.05 -10.84 8.26
C ALA A 198 -2.78 -12.35 8.23
N ALA A 199 -1.70 -12.80 7.57
CA ALA A 199 -1.33 -14.20 7.49
C ALA A 199 -0.99 -14.80 8.87
N PHE A 200 -0.42 -14.01 9.78
CA PHE A 200 -0.18 -14.43 11.16
C PHE A 200 -1.47 -14.73 11.92
N ARG A 201 -2.52 -13.93 11.69
CA ARG A 201 -3.84 -14.10 12.33
C ARG A 201 -4.70 -15.16 11.63
N ALA A 202 -4.65 -15.19 10.30
CA ALA A 202 -5.45 -16.05 9.44
C ALA A 202 -4.55 -16.76 8.43
N PRO A 203 -3.98 -17.93 8.77
CA PRO A 203 -3.21 -18.72 7.83
C PRO A 203 -4.00 -19.01 6.56
N GLY A 204 -3.35 -18.87 5.40
CA GLY A 204 -4.00 -18.94 4.08
C GLY A 204 -4.26 -17.57 3.45
N THR A 205 -4.10 -16.46 4.20
CA THR A 205 -4.04 -15.12 3.59
C THR A 205 -2.81 -15.03 2.71
N ALA A 206 -3.00 -14.64 1.46
CA ALA A 206 -1.91 -14.61 0.48
C ALA A 206 -1.83 -13.30 -0.31
N ILE A 207 -2.70 -12.33 -0.02
CA ILE A 207 -2.75 -11.01 -0.66
C ILE A 207 -2.86 -9.94 0.43
N GLY A 208 -2.01 -8.93 0.34
CA GLY A 208 -2.05 -7.73 1.18
C GLY A 208 -2.20 -6.48 0.31
N THR A 209 -3.06 -5.56 0.71
CA THR A 209 -3.38 -4.36 -0.07
C THR A 209 -3.40 -3.12 0.81
N ILE A 210 -2.80 -2.06 0.34
CA ILE A 210 -3.00 -0.70 0.85
C ILE A 210 -4.03 -0.01 -0.05
N TYR A 211 -5.14 0.45 0.54
CA TYR A 211 -6.16 1.22 -0.15
C TYR A 211 -6.50 2.47 0.67
N ALA A 212 -5.64 3.46 0.54
CA ALA A 212 -5.61 4.67 1.35
C ALA A 212 -5.34 5.93 0.50
N THR A 213 -4.47 6.81 0.98
CA THR A 213 -3.91 7.94 0.22
C THR A 213 -3.24 7.48 -1.07
N GLY A 214 -2.55 6.32 -1.02
CA GLY A 214 -2.04 5.56 -2.16
C GLY A 214 -2.82 4.27 -2.39
N PHE A 215 -2.43 3.53 -3.44
CA PHE A 215 -2.96 2.20 -3.75
C PHE A 215 -1.83 1.28 -4.19
N ASN A 216 -1.68 0.14 -3.49
CA ASN A 216 -0.72 -0.88 -3.85
C ASN A 216 -1.15 -2.25 -3.31
N SER A 217 -0.63 -3.33 -3.90
CA SER A 217 -0.86 -4.70 -3.45
C SER A 217 0.41 -5.54 -3.51
N CYS A 218 0.47 -6.55 -2.66
CA CYS A 218 1.46 -7.62 -2.71
C CYS A 218 0.77 -8.98 -2.62
N TYR A 219 1.47 -10.03 -3.02
CA TYR A 219 0.93 -11.39 -2.94
C TYR A 219 2.05 -12.43 -2.78
N LEU A 220 1.66 -13.62 -2.32
CA LEU A 220 2.51 -14.79 -2.31
C LEU A 220 2.44 -15.48 -3.69
N GLU A 221 3.56 -15.50 -4.42
CA GLU A 221 3.75 -16.28 -5.63
C GLU A 221 4.24 -17.68 -5.26
N THR A 222 3.62 -18.71 -5.82
CA THR A 222 3.89 -20.13 -5.52
C THR A 222 4.63 -20.84 -6.62
N PHE A 223 4.67 -20.25 -7.82
CA PHE A 223 5.34 -20.78 -9.01
C PHE A 223 4.89 -22.22 -9.36
N GLY A 224 3.62 -22.57 -9.10
CA GLY A 224 3.13 -23.92 -9.28
C GLY A 224 3.90 -25.00 -8.50
N GLY A 225 4.67 -24.61 -7.48
CA GLY A 225 5.54 -25.50 -6.71
C GLY A 225 6.89 -25.81 -7.36
N GLU A 226 7.23 -25.23 -8.51
CA GLU A 226 8.51 -25.47 -9.21
C GLU A 226 9.73 -24.87 -8.48
N ARG A 227 9.52 -23.85 -7.69
CA ARG A 227 10.53 -23.19 -6.86
C ARG A 227 9.94 -22.68 -5.53
N PRO A 228 10.76 -22.32 -4.53
CA PRO A 228 10.25 -21.82 -3.27
C PRO A 228 9.32 -20.61 -3.45
N PRO A 229 8.20 -20.54 -2.72
CA PRO A 229 7.30 -19.40 -2.75
C PRO A 229 8.01 -18.10 -2.37
N MET A 230 7.58 -17.00 -2.98
CA MET A 230 8.13 -15.67 -2.76
C MET A 230 7.01 -14.63 -2.68
N VAL A 231 7.09 -13.72 -1.71
CA VAL A 231 6.20 -12.55 -1.69
C VAL A 231 6.70 -11.52 -2.68
N TYR A 232 5.81 -11.06 -3.55
CA TYR A 232 6.07 -9.98 -4.50
C TYR A 232 5.28 -8.73 -4.14
N ASN A 233 5.98 -7.59 -4.05
CA ASN A 233 5.36 -6.28 -4.08
C ASN A 233 5.06 -5.93 -5.55
N ILE A 234 3.80 -5.84 -5.92
CA ILE A 234 3.36 -5.67 -7.32
C ILE A 234 3.65 -4.26 -7.81
N GLU A 235 3.53 -3.25 -6.94
CA GLU A 235 3.40 -1.83 -7.31
C GLU A 235 2.21 -1.62 -8.27
N SER A 236 1.05 -2.17 -7.89
CA SER A 236 -0.16 -2.22 -8.72
C SER A 236 -0.68 -0.85 -9.15
N GLY A 237 -0.37 0.21 -8.39
CA GLY A 237 -0.66 1.59 -8.79
C GLY A 237 0.02 2.03 -10.10
N SER A 238 1.14 1.38 -10.48
CA SER A 238 1.89 1.70 -11.70
C SER A 238 1.27 1.13 -12.98
N TYR A 239 0.30 0.19 -12.88
CA TYR A 239 -0.39 -0.37 -14.04
C TYR A 239 -0.86 0.72 -15.00
N GLY A 240 -0.40 0.63 -16.25
CA GLY A 240 -0.45 1.74 -17.20
C GLY A 240 -1.48 1.62 -18.33
N HIS A 241 -2.18 0.49 -18.48
CA HIS A 241 -2.93 0.17 -19.68
C HIS A 241 -4.44 0.40 -19.57
N PHE A 242 -4.97 0.61 -18.35
CA PHE A 242 -6.41 0.87 -18.22
C PHE A 242 -6.81 2.19 -18.91
N PRO A 243 -7.92 2.22 -19.67
CA PRO A 243 -8.35 3.41 -20.39
C PRO A 243 -8.59 4.61 -19.48
N GLN A 244 -7.96 5.74 -19.80
CA GLN A 244 -8.10 7.00 -19.08
C GLN A 244 -9.11 7.91 -19.80
N ASN A 245 -10.01 8.53 -19.03
CA ASN A 245 -10.84 9.63 -19.54
C ASN A 245 -10.08 10.96 -19.59
N ASP A 246 -10.71 12.04 -20.03
CA ASP A 246 -10.03 13.33 -20.19
C ASP A 246 -9.62 13.96 -18.84
N TYR A 247 -10.37 13.72 -17.75
CA TYR A 247 -9.99 14.17 -16.41
C TYR A 247 -8.77 13.42 -15.88
N ASP A 248 -8.68 12.11 -16.13
CA ASP A 248 -7.52 11.29 -15.76
C ASP A 248 -6.26 11.76 -16.50
N LYS A 249 -6.38 12.01 -17.83
CA LYS A 249 -5.27 12.50 -18.66
C LYS A 249 -4.81 13.89 -18.22
N ALA A 250 -5.73 14.79 -17.90
CA ALA A 250 -5.40 16.13 -17.42
C ALA A 250 -4.71 16.06 -16.05
N LEU A 251 -5.21 15.22 -15.13
CA LEU A 251 -4.58 14.99 -13.83
C LEU A 251 -3.18 14.42 -14.00
N ASP A 252 -3.01 13.40 -14.84
CA ASP A 252 -1.70 12.79 -15.09
C ASP A 252 -0.71 13.81 -15.67
N ALA A 253 -1.09 14.57 -16.68
CA ALA A 253 -0.23 15.57 -17.33
C ALA A 253 0.24 16.68 -16.38
N GLU A 254 -0.61 17.10 -15.43
CA GLU A 254 -0.30 18.15 -14.44
C GLU A 254 0.35 17.61 -13.16
N SER A 255 0.48 16.28 -13.02
CA SER A 255 1.08 15.66 -11.83
C SER A 255 2.60 15.85 -11.77
N ALA A 256 3.20 15.65 -10.60
CA ALA A 256 4.65 15.72 -10.42
C ALA A 256 5.44 14.67 -11.25
N LYS A 257 4.78 13.56 -11.64
CA LYS A 257 5.36 12.48 -12.45
C LYS A 257 4.36 12.05 -13.53
N PRO A 258 4.24 12.79 -14.65
CA PRO A 258 3.39 12.40 -15.75
C PRO A 258 3.77 11.03 -16.32
N GLY A 259 2.78 10.21 -16.62
CA GLY A 259 2.94 8.86 -17.17
C GLY A 259 3.20 7.77 -16.12
N ALA A 260 3.60 8.13 -14.89
CA ALA A 260 3.82 7.16 -13.81
C ALA A 260 2.56 6.99 -12.95
N GLN A 261 2.43 5.81 -12.30
CA GLN A 261 1.37 5.52 -11.33
C GLN A 261 -0.04 5.81 -11.87
N LYS A 262 -0.32 5.39 -13.11
CA LYS A 262 -1.58 5.74 -13.80
C LYS A 262 -2.80 5.17 -13.09
N LEU A 263 -2.75 3.90 -12.67
CA LEU A 263 -3.86 3.29 -11.97
C LEU A 263 -4.06 3.90 -10.58
N GLU A 264 -2.99 4.19 -9.84
CA GLU A 264 -3.09 4.87 -8.55
C GLU A 264 -3.81 6.22 -8.69
N LYS A 265 -3.54 6.98 -9.75
CA LYS A 265 -4.21 8.25 -10.06
C LYS A 265 -5.71 8.12 -10.32
N MET A 266 -6.17 6.92 -10.66
CA MET A 266 -7.60 6.63 -10.88
C MET A 266 -8.30 6.08 -9.63
N ILE A 267 -7.55 5.51 -8.67
CA ILE A 267 -8.08 4.73 -7.56
C ILE A 267 -7.88 5.40 -6.20
N SER A 268 -6.69 5.94 -5.91
CA SER A 268 -6.30 6.26 -4.54
C SER A 268 -6.98 7.51 -3.98
N GLY A 269 -7.12 7.56 -2.67
CA GLY A 269 -7.85 8.61 -1.97
C GLY A 269 -7.34 10.03 -2.25
N ARG A 270 -6.03 10.20 -2.39
CA ARG A 270 -5.42 11.47 -2.78
C ARG A 270 -5.98 11.95 -4.11
N TYR A 271 -5.90 11.10 -5.12
CA TYR A 271 -6.25 11.48 -6.48
C TYR A 271 -7.75 11.55 -6.74
N LEU A 272 -8.57 10.84 -5.95
CA LEU A 272 -10.03 11.04 -5.98
C LEU A 272 -10.39 12.48 -5.59
N GLY A 273 -9.72 13.07 -4.60
CA GLY A 273 -9.87 14.48 -4.24
C GLY A 273 -9.43 15.41 -5.38
N GLU A 274 -8.28 15.15 -5.99
CA GLU A 274 -7.76 15.95 -7.11
C GLU A 274 -8.67 15.88 -8.37
N LEU A 275 -9.24 14.71 -8.67
CA LEU A 275 -10.24 14.53 -9.73
C LEU A 275 -11.51 15.33 -9.44
N LEU A 276 -12.01 15.25 -8.20
CA LEU A 276 -13.18 16.03 -7.79
C LEU A 276 -12.94 17.53 -7.95
N GLY A 277 -11.75 18.04 -7.60
CA GLY A 277 -11.39 19.43 -7.79
C GLY A 277 -11.48 19.88 -9.24
N ARG A 278 -10.98 19.09 -10.17
CA ARG A 278 -11.07 19.36 -11.61
C ARG A 278 -12.52 19.40 -12.12
N ILE A 279 -13.31 18.43 -11.70
CA ILE A 279 -14.72 18.34 -12.06
C ILE A 279 -15.51 19.55 -11.52
N VAL A 280 -15.28 19.95 -10.28
CA VAL A 280 -15.92 21.11 -9.66
C VAL A 280 -15.50 22.39 -10.36
N ARG A 281 -14.20 22.56 -10.65
CA ARG A 281 -13.71 23.71 -11.42
C ARG A 281 -14.49 23.89 -12.73
N ASP A 282 -14.62 22.81 -13.50
CA ASP A 282 -15.25 22.85 -14.80
C ASP A 282 -16.79 23.04 -14.69
N GLY A 283 -17.43 22.37 -13.74
CA GLY A 283 -18.87 22.45 -13.50
C GLY A 283 -19.37 23.76 -12.94
N ASP A 284 -18.55 24.48 -12.19
CA ASP A 284 -18.86 25.78 -11.59
C ASP A 284 -18.07 26.93 -12.25
N HIS A 285 -17.36 26.64 -13.36
CA HIS A 285 -16.60 27.61 -14.15
C HIS A 285 -15.59 28.43 -13.33
N LEU A 286 -14.87 27.75 -12.42
CA LEU A 286 -13.90 28.41 -11.55
C LEU A 286 -12.60 28.71 -12.29
N ALA A 287 -11.99 29.85 -11.98
CA ALA A 287 -10.68 30.24 -12.53
C ALA A 287 -9.53 29.39 -11.98
N GLU A 288 -9.64 28.98 -10.73
CA GLU A 288 -8.61 28.23 -10.01
C GLU A 288 -9.10 26.82 -9.69
N LEU A 289 -8.17 25.89 -9.56
CA LEU A 289 -8.44 24.50 -9.16
C LEU A 289 -8.68 24.45 -7.63
N PRO A 290 -9.91 24.12 -7.17
CA PRO A 290 -10.16 23.97 -5.75
C PRO A 290 -9.47 22.71 -5.21
N ALA A 291 -8.91 22.81 -4.01
CA ALA A 291 -8.31 21.68 -3.33
C ALA A 291 -9.39 20.85 -2.63
N TYR A 292 -9.48 19.57 -3.01
CA TYR A 292 -10.30 18.57 -2.35
C TYR A 292 -9.44 17.38 -1.94
N THR A 293 -9.84 16.73 -0.85
CA THR A 293 -9.21 15.52 -0.32
C THR A 293 -10.12 14.31 -0.55
N GLY A 294 -9.60 13.09 -0.33
CA GLY A 294 -10.42 11.88 -0.31
C GLY A 294 -11.54 11.92 0.75
N GLU A 295 -11.27 12.61 1.88
CA GLU A 295 -12.29 12.82 2.92
C GLU A 295 -13.44 13.71 2.42
N ASP A 296 -13.14 14.74 1.63
CA ASP A 296 -14.18 15.57 0.99
C ASP A 296 -15.03 14.75 0.01
N VAL A 297 -14.42 13.85 -0.77
CA VAL A 297 -15.17 12.93 -1.64
C VAL A 297 -16.13 12.07 -0.82
N SER A 298 -15.65 11.49 0.28
CA SER A 298 -16.48 10.70 1.21
C SER A 298 -17.62 11.51 1.80
N ARG A 299 -17.34 12.73 2.27
CA ARG A 299 -18.32 13.66 2.83
C ARG A 299 -19.37 14.06 1.81
N LEU A 300 -18.98 14.44 0.58
CA LEU A 300 -19.90 14.83 -0.47
C LEU A 300 -20.74 13.67 -1.00
N ALA A 301 -20.23 12.45 -1.01
CA ALA A 301 -21.01 11.26 -1.37
C ALA A 301 -22.22 11.03 -0.44
N ASN A 302 -22.12 11.44 0.83
CA ASN A 302 -23.15 11.28 1.84
C ASN A 302 -24.01 12.55 2.06
N GLN A 303 -23.40 13.73 2.06
CA GLN A 303 -24.01 14.97 2.57
C GLN A 303 -24.06 16.09 1.52
N GLY A 304 -23.50 15.91 0.34
CA GLY A 304 -23.52 16.88 -0.73
C GLY A 304 -24.92 17.09 -1.34
N THR A 305 -25.04 18.05 -2.22
CA THR A 305 -26.21 18.19 -3.12
C THR A 305 -26.39 16.94 -3.98
N LYS A 306 -27.54 16.75 -4.60
CA LYS A 306 -27.78 15.58 -5.48
C LYS A 306 -26.76 15.48 -6.64
N ALA A 307 -26.26 16.61 -7.16
CA ALA A 307 -25.23 16.63 -8.19
C ALA A 307 -23.87 16.20 -7.64
N GLU A 308 -23.46 16.75 -6.49
CA GLU A 308 -22.20 16.39 -5.83
C GLU A 308 -22.19 14.93 -5.38
N GLN A 309 -23.29 14.45 -4.78
CA GLN A 309 -23.42 13.04 -4.41
C GLN A 309 -23.25 12.11 -5.62
N ARG A 310 -23.84 12.45 -6.76
CA ARG A 310 -23.74 11.65 -7.98
C ARG A 310 -22.30 11.55 -8.46
N ILE A 311 -21.58 12.67 -8.52
CA ILE A 311 -20.17 12.72 -8.95
C ILE A 311 -19.28 11.97 -7.96
N ALA A 312 -19.38 12.26 -6.67
CA ALA A 312 -18.56 11.62 -5.65
C ALA A 312 -18.77 10.10 -5.63
N ARG A 313 -20.01 9.63 -5.73
CA ARG A 313 -20.32 8.19 -5.81
C ARG A 313 -19.83 7.55 -7.10
N ALA A 314 -19.81 8.26 -8.24
CA ALA A 314 -19.26 7.75 -9.49
C ALA A 314 -17.74 7.56 -9.39
N LEU A 315 -17.02 8.53 -8.78
CA LEU A 315 -15.60 8.42 -8.49
C LEU A 315 -15.30 7.24 -7.57
N ILE A 316 -16.02 7.09 -6.46
CA ILE A 316 -15.86 6.00 -5.50
C ILE A 316 -16.14 4.64 -6.16
N ARG A 317 -17.24 4.53 -6.92
CA ARG A 317 -17.61 3.30 -7.63
C ARG A 317 -16.51 2.86 -8.60
N ARG A 318 -16.02 3.78 -9.45
CA ARG A 318 -14.92 3.47 -10.38
C ARG A 318 -13.68 2.99 -9.63
N SER A 319 -13.27 3.73 -8.62
CA SER A 319 -12.12 3.38 -7.79
C SER A 319 -12.24 1.97 -7.20
N ALA A 320 -13.37 1.65 -6.57
CA ALA A 320 -13.62 0.35 -5.97
C ALA A 320 -13.64 -0.79 -6.99
N ARG A 321 -14.24 -0.58 -8.16
CA ARG A 321 -14.29 -1.58 -9.24
C ARG A 321 -12.90 -1.87 -9.81
N LEU A 322 -12.06 -0.84 -10.00
CA LEU A 322 -10.69 -1.01 -10.47
C LEU A 322 -9.80 -1.69 -9.42
N ALA A 323 -9.96 -1.36 -8.15
CA ALA A 323 -9.27 -2.06 -7.06
C ALA A 323 -9.66 -3.54 -7.01
N ALA A 324 -10.95 -3.86 -7.14
CA ALA A 324 -11.42 -5.24 -7.21
C ALA A 324 -10.91 -5.99 -8.45
N MET A 325 -10.77 -5.30 -9.59
CA MET A 325 -10.19 -5.85 -10.81
C MET A 325 -8.75 -6.34 -10.59
N THR A 326 -7.90 -5.54 -9.93
CA THR A 326 -6.52 -5.96 -9.65
C THR A 326 -6.48 -7.16 -8.71
N LEU A 327 -7.36 -7.20 -7.69
CA LEU A 327 -7.45 -8.35 -6.79
C LEU A 327 -7.93 -9.60 -7.50
N ALA A 328 -8.93 -9.49 -8.40
CA ALA A 328 -9.40 -10.61 -9.22
C ALA A 328 -8.28 -11.15 -10.13
N ALA A 329 -7.47 -10.26 -10.72
CA ALA A 329 -6.32 -10.62 -11.54
C ALA A 329 -5.28 -11.43 -10.73
N VAL A 330 -4.91 -10.93 -9.54
CA VAL A 330 -3.95 -11.64 -8.66
C VAL A 330 -4.49 -13.01 -8.22
N LEU A 331 -5.77 -13.08 -7.87
CA LEU A 331 -6.42 -14.34 -7.47
C LEU A 331 -6.44 -15.36 -8.60
N ARG A 332 -6.77 -14.92 -9.82
CA ARG A 332 -6.80 -15.79 -11.00
C ARG A 332 -5.40 -16.23 -11.40
N HIS A 333 -4.44 -15.30 -11.47
CA HIS A 333 -3.03 -15.61 -11.75
C HIS A 333 -2.52 -16.72 -10.81
N ARG A 334 -2.72 -16.60 -9.51
CA ARG A 334 -2.32 -17.61 -8.53
C ARG A 334 -3.03 -18.96 -8.72
N ALA A 335 -4.33 -18.93 -9.02
CA ALA A 335 -5.06 -20.16 -9.25
C ALA A 335 -4.59 -20.89 -10.52
N ASP A 336 -4.31 -20.15 -11.58
CA ASP A 336 -3.82 -20.69 -12.85
C ASP A 336 -2.39 -21.25 -12.69
N ASP A 337 -1.52 -20.54 -11.96
CA ASP A 337 -0.15 -20.96 -11.66
C ASP A 337 -0.12 -22.26 -10.82
N ASP A 338 -0.96 -22.34 -9.80
CA ASP A 338 -1.15 -23.54 -8.97
C ASP A 338 -1.97 -24.66 -9.66
N HIS A 339 -2.35 -24.49 -10.94
CA HIS A 339 -3.17 -25.44 -11.71
C HIS A 339 -4.51 -25.78 -11.05
N LEU A 340 -5.10 -24.83 -10.34
CA LEU A 340 -6.39 -25.01 -9.67
C LEU A 340 -7.55 -24.75 -10.63
N SER A 341 -8.57 -25.59 -10.54
CA SER A 341 -9.80 -25.43 -11.35
C SER A 341 -10.68 -24.27 -10.89
N ALA A 342 -10.45 -23.74 -9.69
CA ALA A 342 -11.18 -22.61 -9.11
C ALA A 342 -10.33 -21.91 -8.04
N ILE A 343 -10.62 -20.63 -7.79
CA ILE A 343 -10.01 -19.86 -6.72
C ILE A 343 -10.49 -20.37 -5.36
N PRO A 344 -9.60 -20.79 -4.46
CA PRO A 344 -10.01 -21.30 -3.15
C PRO A 344 -10.54 -20.16 -2.24
N PRO A 345 -11.43 -20.47 -1.29
CA PRO A 345 -11.84 -19.51 -0.27
C PRO A 345 -10.63 -18.97 0.50
N GLN A 346 -10.54 -17.65 0.59
CA GLN A 346 -9.42 -16.99 1.29
C GLN A 346 -9.76 -15.59 1.76
N PRO A 347 -9.09 -15.07 2.81
CA PRO A 347 -9.17 -13.67 3.18
C PRO A 347 -8.37 -12.80 2.21
N LEU A 348 -8.88 -11.58 2.00
CA LEU A 348 -8.23 -10.48 1.28
C LEU A 348 -7.92 -9.39 2.31
N ALA A 349 -6.65 -9.25 2.67
CA ALA A 349 -6.24 -8.29 3.68
C ALA A 349 -6.09 -6.89 3.05
N ILE A 350 -6.78 -5.92 3.64
CA ILE A 350 -6.75 -4.53 3.18
C ILE A 350 -6.52 -3.62 4.38
N ASP A 351 -5.58 -2.70 4.27
CA ASP A 351 -5.39 -1.57 5.18
C ASP A 351 -5.62 -0.27 4.40
N GLY A 352 -6.29 0.68 5.02
CA GLY A 352 -6.36 2.03 4.50
C GLY A 352 -7.73 2.72 4.57
N SER A 353 -7.65 4.04 4.66
CA SER A 353 -8.78 4.93 4.92
C SER A 353 -9.84 4.94 3.80
N VAL A 354 -9.47 4.64 2.57
CA VAL A 354 -10.44 4.55 1.46
C VAL A 354 -11.33 3.34 1.66
N PHE A 355 -10.75 2.18 1.96
CA PHE A 355 -11.54 0.97 2.24
C PHE A 355 -12.37 1.11 3.52
N GLU A 356 -11.78 1.65 4.60
CA GLU A 356 -12.44 1.75 5.90
C GLU A 356 -13.56 2.80 5.94
N HIS A 357 -13.39 3.95 5.27
CA HIS A 357 -14.24 5.11 5.52
C HIS A 357 -15.03 5.61 4.31
N MET A 358 -14.67 5.25 3.08
CA MET A 358 -15.44 5.70 1.93
C MET A 358 -16.73 4.89 1.75
N PRO A 359 -17.90 5.58 1.62
CA PRO A 359 -19.18 4.90 1.59
C PRO A 359 -19.33 4.02 0.34
N GLY A 360 -19.68 2.75 0.55
CA GLY A 360 -20.00 1.81 -0.53
C GLY A 360 -18.80 1.15 -1.20
N VAL A 361 -17.55 1.45 -0.81
CA VAL A 361 -16.34 0.86 -1.40
C VAL A 361 -16.37 -0.66 -1.31
N GLU A 362 -16.54 -1.24 -0.13
CA GLU A 362 -16.58 -2.70 0.02
C GLU A 362 -17.70 -3.33 -0.80
N GLN A 363 -18.89 -2.71 -0.81
CA GLN A 363 -20.02 -3.20 -1.60
C GLN A 363 -19.72 -3.21 -3.10
N GLU A 364 -19.16 -2.12 -3.64
CA GLU A 364 -18.83 -2.02 -5.07
C GLU A 364 -17.68 -2.98 -5.45
N MET A 365 -16.72 -3.21 -4.54
CA MET A 365 -15.68 -4.22 -4.75
C MET A 365 -16.28 -5.63 -4.82
N ARG A 366 -17.18 -5.99 -3.90
CA ARG A 366 -17.88 -7.29 -3.93
C ARG A 366 -18.66 -7.49 -5.23
N LEU A 367 -19.44 -6.48 -5.63
CA LEU A 367 -20.19 -6.52 -6.89
C LEU A 367 -19.28 -6.69 -8.11
N ALA A 368 -18.12 -6.05 -8.12
CA ALA A 368 -17.15 -6.22 -9.19
C ALA A 368 -16.53 -7.63 -9.21
N LEU A 369 -16.16 -8.17 -8.05
CA LEU A 369 -15.67 -9.55 -7.95
C LEU A 369 -16.71 -10.57 -8.42
N GLU A 370 -18.00 -10.40 -8.10
CA GLU A 370 -19.09 -11.25 -8.61
C GLU A 370 -19.27 -11.20 -10.14
N LYS A 371 -18.78 -10.14 -10.80
CA LYS A 371 -18.80 -10.00 -12.28
C LYS A 371 -17.56 -10.56 -12.95
N LEU A 372 -16.45 -10.62 -12.23
CA LEU A 372 -15.15 -11.06 -12.73
C LEU A 372 -14.88 -12.53 -12.44
N LEU A 373 -15.45 -13.06 -11.38
CA LEU A 373 -15.26 -14.44 -10.90
C LEU A 373 -16.57 -15.23 -10.97
N SER A 374 -16.49 -16.55 -10.80
CA SER A 374 -17.70 -17.34 -10.65
C SER A 374 -18.41 -17.04 -9.31
N PRO A 375 -19.72 -17.26 -9.20
CA PRO A 375 -20.45 -16.99 -7.94
C PRO A 375 -19.89 -17.73 -6.73
N SER A 376 -19.40 -18.95 -6.90
CA SER A 376 -18.80 -19.73 -5.81
C SER A 376 -17.43 -19.19 -5.39
N GLU A 377 -16.61 -18.74 -6.32
CA GLU A 377 -15.32 -18.11 -6.03
C GLU A 377 -15.52 -16.78 -5.29
N ALA A 378 -16.37 -15.89 -5.81
CA ALA A 378 -16.64 -14.61 -5.18
C ALA A 378 -17.21 -14.76 -3.76
N ALA A 379 -18.10 -15.73 -3.54
CA ALA A 379 -18.67 -16.03 -2.21
C ALA A 379 -17.63 -16.58 -1.22
N GLY A 380 -16.55 -17.18 -1.70
CA GLY A 380 -15.44 -17.70 -0.88
C GLY A 380 -14.46 -16.62 -0.41
N LEU A 381 -14.57 -15.37 -0.90
CA LEU A 381 -13.65 -14.31 -0.56
C LEU A 381 -14.18 -13.47 0.60
N ALA A 382 -13.31 -13.19 1.57
CA ALA A 382 -13.64 -12.37 2.76
C ALA A 382 -12.67 -11.19 2.86
N PHE A 383 -13.17 -9.96 2.78
CA PHE A 383 -12.35 -8.79 3.08
C PHE A 383 -12.06 -8.73 4.59
N THR A 384 -10.80 -8.52 4.93
CA THR A 384 -10.35 -8.28 6.31
C THR A 384 -9.67 -6.92 6.39
N LEU A 385 -10.20 -6.05 7.24
CA LEU A 385 -9.59 -4.75 7.51
C LEU A 385 -8.46 -4.93 8.53
N GLU A 386 -7.24 -4.62 8.09
CA GLU A 386 -6.04 -4.68 8.90
C GLU A 386 -5.68 -3.27 9.40
N LYS A 387 -5.80 -3.05 10.71
CA LYS A 387 -5.43 -1.75 11.30
C LYS A 387 -4.04 -1.80 11.88
N ASP A 388 -3.27 -0.73 11.69
CA ASP A 388 -1.90 -0.59 12.20
C ASP A 388 -0.96 -1.75 11.77
N ALA A 389 -1.25 -2.34 10.60
CA ALA A 389 -0.54 -3.52 10.11
C ALA A 389 0.94 -3.25 9.80
N SER A 390 1.30 -2.02 9.42
CA SER A 390 2.69 -1.64 9.10
C SER A 390 3.66 -1.97 10.24
N GLY A 391 3.30 -1.61 11.48
CA GLY A 391 4.13 -1.92 12.65
C GLY A 391 4.12 -3.40 13.02
N THR A 392 2.94 -4.03 13.04
CA THR A 392 2.82 -5.42 13.47
C THR A 392 3.42 -6.40 12.46
N GLY A 393 3.23 -6.14 11.16
CA GLY A 393 3.84 -6.92 10.08
C GLY A 393 5.37 -6.80 10.07
N ALA A 394 5.91 -5.60 10.32
CA ALA A 394 7.33 -5.39 10.45
C ALA A 394 7.93 -6.20 11.62
N ALA A 395 7.27 -6.23 12.78
CA ALA A 395 7.71 -7.04 13.91
C ALA A 395 7.70 -8.55 13.60
N ILE A 396 6.69 -9.03 12.88
CA ILE A 396 6.64 -10.43 12.41
C ILE A 396 7.83 -10.70 11.48
N ALA A 397 8.06 -9.82 10.48
CA ALA A 397 9.20 -9.94 9.58
C ALA A 397 10.54 -9.94 10.33
N ALA A 398 10.68 -9.11 11.38
CA ALA A 398 11.87 -9.09 12.21
C ALA A 398 12.16 -10.45 12.87
N ILE A 399 11.14 -11.09 13.42
CA ILE A 399 11.26 -12.41 14.05
C ILE A 399 11.60 -13.48 13.00
N LEU A 400 10.98 -13.42 11.80
CA LEU A 400 11.29 -14.34 10.70
C LEU A 400 12.73 -14.17 10.20
N GLY A 401 13.21 -12.92 10.06
CA GLY A 401 14.56 -12.60 9.61
C GLY A 401 15.67 -12.85 10.64
N ASN A 402 15.30 -13.08 11.89
CA ASN A 402 16.24 -13.37 12.99
C ASN A 402 16.50 -14.88 13.22
N ARG A 403 15.93 -15.73 12.36
CA ARG A 403 16.10 -17.21 12.40
C ARG A 403 17.33 -17.70 11.57
#